data_0284ce51533d0b758e3538b77d14f7ce
#
_entry.id   0284ce51533d0b758e3538b77d14f7ce
#
_cell.length_a   1.000
_cell.length_b   1.000
_cell.length_c   1.000
_cell.angle_alpha   90.00
_cell.angle_beta   90.00
_cell.angle_gamma   90.00
#
_symmetry.space_group_name_H-M   'P 1'
#
loop_
_entity.id
_entity.type
_entity.pdbx_description
1 polymer ?
#
loop_
_entity_poly.entity_id
_entity_poly.type
_entity_poly.pdbx_seq_one_letter_code
_entity_poly.pdbx_strand_id
1 'polypeptide(L)'
;MKNFIKKFSTMVLSVAMLMTSGVVLPSVSAANFKPIIEGSKWTSSDTVTVTFSDNVTLADDAKEKVVLTNYGQETPLNASDEVTASGKNVKIKLAGGYKYYSGLKFKAGALKSADGTPTTSDVVGYSISLDKGITSLSVADKNVPAAGKTVNVQVTGKNLDFGEPINLKVYAGSTKTNIEAKLVATSNTTGTIKLVIPENTSTDSITYKIKKQKGYTFSYEDVDASFSLVQAGKSGSSTPGTGVTPVAPTEVKVNSVSYDKTSLDSNGEQ
;
A
#
# COMPACT_ATOMS: atom_id res chain seq x y z
N MET A 1 12.81 28.93 -51.85
CA MET A 1 13.88 27.93 -52.00
C MET A 1 15.30 28.49 -52.04
N LYS A 2 15.60 29.62 -52.69
CA LYS A 2 16.98 30.19 -52.77
C LYS A 2 17.61 30.62 -51.45
N ASN A 3 16.83 31.06 -50.44
CA ASN A 3 17.37 31.52 -49.16
C ASN A 3 17.68 30.39 -48.15
N PHE A 4 17.11 29.21 -48.35
CA PHE A 4 17.37 28.05 -47.47
C PHE A 4 18.74 27.42 -47.81
N ILE A 5 19.08 27.36 -49.08
CA ILE A 5 20.36 26.81 -49.57
C ILE A 5 21.55 27.68 -49.12
N LYS A 6 21.40 29.03 -49.08
CA LYS A 6 22.46 29.94 -48.61
C LYS A 6 22.77 29.78 -47.13
N LYS A 7 21.74 29.52 -46.28
CA LYS A 7 21.98 29.29 -44.83
C LYS A 7 22.64 27.95 -44.55
N PHE A 8 22.32 26.91 -45.34
CA PHE A 8 22.95 25.60 -45.19
C PHE A 8 24.43 25.61 -45.65
N SER A 9 24.74 26.34 -46.71
CA SER A 9 26.13 26.46 -47.21
C SER A 9 27.03 27.19 -46.21
N THR A 10 26.50 28.20 -45.47
CA THR A 10 27.29 28.95 -44.46
C THR A 10 27.56 28.11 -43.24
N MET A 11 26.61 27.23 -42.87
CA MET A 11 26.75 26.37 -41.69
C MET A 11 27.74 25.20 -41.92
N VAL A 12 27.73 24.64 -43.15
CA VAL A 12 28.69 23.59 -43.54
C VAL A 12 30.10 24.15 -43.70
N LEU A 13 30.22 25.40 -44.17
CA LEU A 13 31.54 26.04 -44.32
C LEU A 13 32.17 26.41 -42.98
N SER A 14 31.36 26.78 -41.97
CA SER A 14 31.87 27.07 -40.61
C SER A 14 32.35 25.82 -39.88
N VAL A 15 31.72 24.67 -40.12
CA VAL A 15 32.19 23.38 -39.54
C VAL A 15 33.45 22.88 -40.23
N ALA A 16 33.58 23.09 -41.58
CA ALA A 16 34.78 22.70 -42.29
C ALA A 16 36.02 23.57 -41.96
N MET A 17 35.83 24.87 -41.63
CA MET A 17 36.94 25.72 -41.21
C MET A 17 37.45 25.40 -39.78
N LEU A 18 36.60 24.88 -38.89
CA LEU A 18 37.06 24.43 -37.58
C LEU A 18 37.95 23.18 -37.64
N MET A 19 37.78 22.36 -38.66
CA MET A 19 38.58 21.13 -38.82
C MET A 19 39.99 21.35 -39.34
N THR A 20 40.26 22.50 -39.96
CA THR A 20 41.59 22.81 -40.56
C THR A 20 42.52 23.59 -39.63
N SER A 21 42.04 24.07 -38.50
CA SER A 21 42.83 24.92 -37.59
C SER A 21 43.64 24.16 -36.54
N GLY A 22 43.72 22.82 -36.57
CA GLY A 22 44.55 22.04 -35.66
C GLY A 22 44.23 22.29 -34.17
N VAL A 23 43.06 22.86 -33.87
CA VAL A 23 42.62 22.99 -32.48
C VAL A 23 42.29 21.58 -32.01
N VAL A 24 43.19 20.99 -31.26
CA VAL A 24 42.93 19.86 -30.42
C VAL A 24 41.94 20.38 -29.38
N LEU A 25 40.63 20.18 -29.66
CA LEU A 25 39.62 20.37 -28.61
C LEU A 25 40.05 19.48 -27.46
N PRO A 26 40.21 20.04 -26.23
CA PRO A 26 40.46 19.17 -25.09
C PRO A 26 39.36 18.12 -25.13
N SER A 27 39.73 16.84 -25.10
CA SER A 27 38.79 15.76 -24.91
C SER A 27 38.05 16.07 -23.59
N VAL A 28 36.86 16.62 -23.73
CA VAL A 28 35.97 16.72 -22.54
C VAL A 28 35.81 15.29 -22.10
N SER A 29 36.50 14.95 -21.01
CA SER A 29 36.29 13.67 -20.36
C SER A 29 34.79 13.55 -20.16
N ALA A 30 34.17 12.59 -20.84
CA ALA A 30 32.75 12.36 -20.71
C ALA A 30 32.47 12.26 -19.21
N ALA A 31 31.68 13.20 -18.68
CA ALA A 31 31.37 13.21 -17.26
C ALA A 31 30.80 11.84 -16.93
N ASN A 32 31.43 11.14 -15.96
CA ASN A 32 30.98 9.83 -15.54
C ASN A 32 29.53 9.92 -15.06
N PHE A 33 28.60 9.38 -15.82
CA PHE A 33 27.20 9.29 -15.39
C PHE A 33 27.07 8.26 -14.27
N LYS A 34 26.72 8.71 -13.08
CA LYS A 34 26.58 7.88 -11.87
C LYS A 34 25.28 8.17 -11.14
N PRO A 35 24.13 7.73 -11.68
CA PRO A 35 22.85 7.91 -11.02
C PRO A 35 22.83 7.08 -9.71
N ILE A 36 22.18 7.60 -8.68
CA ILE A 36 21.99 6.93 -7.40
C ILE A 36 20.54 6.42 -7.34
N ILE A 37 20.33 5.21 -6.84
CA ILE A 37 19.00 4.71 -6.52
C ILE A 37 18.54 5.36 -5.22
N GLU A 38 17.52 6.24 -5.31
CA GLU A 38 16.87 6.88 -4.17
C GLU A 38 15.84 5.96 -3.50
N GLY A 39 15.31 5.01 -4.24
CA GLY A 39 14.37 4.01 -3.72
C GLY A 39 13.97 2.98 -4.74
N SER A 40 13.59 1.81 -4.25
CA SER A 40 12.99 0.76 -5.04
C SER A 40 11.86 0.10 -4.27
N LYS A 41 10.73 -0.13 -4.96
CA LYS A 41 9.52 -0.67 -4.33
C LYS A 41 8.67 -1.47 -5.30
N TRP A 42 7.97 -2.45 -4.78
CA TRP A 42 6.87 -3.09 -5.47
C TRP A 42 5.70 -2.11 -5.59
N THR A 43 5.25 -1.86 -6.81
CA THR A 43 4.11 -0.98 -7.12
C THR A 43 2.87 -1.75 -7.56
N SER A 44 3.05 -3.02 -7.94
CA SER A 44 1.98 -3.98 -8.19
C SER A 44 2.50 -5.40 -7.92
N SER A 45 1.64 -6.40 -8.08
CA SER A 45 1.98 -7.82 -7.89
C SER A 45 3.04 -8.35 -8.87
N ASP A 46 3.39 -7.58 -9.90
CA ASP A 46 4.36 -7.98 -10.93
C ASP A 46 5.41 -6.91 -11.25
N THR A 47 5.30 -5.72 -10.65
CA THR A 47 6.11 -4.57 -11.07
C THR A 47 6.89 -3.95 -9.91
N VAL A 48 8.21 -3.86 -10.08
CA VAL A 48 9.11 -3.06 -9.24
C VAL A 48 9.35 -1.72 -9.92
N THR A 49 9.21 -0.62 -9.20
CA THR A 49 9.62 0.73 -9.63
C THR A 49 10.86 1.15 -8.87
N VAL A 50 11.89 1.54 -9.63
CA VAL A 50 13.16 2.07 -9.11
C VAL A 50 13.22 3.56 -9.44
N THR A 51 13.48 4.40 -8.44
CA THR A 51 13.63 5.85 -8.59
C THR A 51 15.09 6.23 -8.44
N PHE A 52 15.59 7.02 -9.38
CA PHE A 52 16.96 7.50 -9.43
C PHE A 52 17.06 8.99 -9.11
N SER A 53 18.26 9.44 -8.71
CA SER A 53 18.59 10.86 -8.52
C SER A 53 18.45 11.69 -9.79
N ASP A 54 18.70 11.06 -10.96
CA ASP A 54 18.77 11.69 -12.26
C ASP A 54 17.82 11.03 -13.27
N ASN A 55 17.52 11.74 -14.36
CA ASN A 55 16.82 11.14 -15.48
C ASN A 55 17.71 10.08 -16.14
N VAL A 56 17.14 8.91 -16.34
CA VAL A 56 17.82 7.74 -16.91
C VAL A 56 17.10 7.27 -18.16
N THR A 57 17.87 6.76 -19.11
CA THR A 57 17.40 5.97 -20.25
C THR A 57 18.04 4.59 -20.21
N LEU A 58 17.49 3.65 -20.93
CA LEU A 58 18.02 2.28 -20.99
C LEU A 58 18.94 2.09 -22.18
N ALA A 59 19.98 1.29 -22.01
CA ALA A 59 20.71 0.73 -23.13
C ALA A 59 19.85 -0.32 -23.85
N ASP A 60 20.17 -0.63 -25.12
CA ASP A 60 19.41 -1.61 -25.91
C ASP A 60 19.46 -3.01 -25.28
N ASP A 61 20.56 -3.34 -24.60
CA ASP A 61 20.80 -4.58 -23.86
C ASP A 61 20.56 -4.46 -22.34
N ALA A 62 19.89 -3.38 -21.91
CA ALA A 62 19.67 -3.11 -20.48
C ALA A 62 19.00 -4.27 -19.74
N LYS A 63 18.06 -4.95 -20.38
CA LYS A 63 17.36 -6.09 -19.78
C LYS A 63 18.32 -7.21 -19.34
N GLU A 64 19.33 -7.49 -20.12
CA GLU A 64 20.34 -8.53 -19.83
C GLU A 64 21.30 -8.09 -18.69
N LYS A 65 21.37 -6.79 -18.47
CA LYS A 65 22.23 -6.16 -17.47
C LYS A 65 21.52 -5.82 -16.16
N VAL A 66 20.20 -6.04 -16.08
CA VAL A 66 19.43 -5.89 -14.84
C VAL A 66 19.32 -7.23 -14.16
N VAL A 67 19.69 -7.28 -12.88
CA VAL A 67 19.57 -8.47 -12.04
C VAL A 67 18.88 -8.12 -10.73
N LEU A 68 18.04 -9.04 -10.26
CA LEU A 68 17.49 -9.00 -8.92
C LEU A 68 18.41 -9.75 -7.98
N THR A 69 18.52 -9.33 -6.74
CA THR A 69 19.43 -9.97 -5.78
C THR A 69 18.68 -10.51 -4.58
N ASN A 70 19.10 -11.68 -4.11
CA ASN A 70 18.58 -12.27 -2.88
C ASN A 70 19.76 -12.77 -2.05
N TYR A 71 20.07 -12.05 -0.95
CA TYR A 71 21.22 -12.34 -0.08
C TYR A 71 22.53 -12.53 -0.86
N GLY A 72 22.79 -11.66 -1.85
CA GLY A 72 23.99 -11.69 -2.69
C GLY A 72 23.92 -12.61 -3.91
N GLN A 73 22.91 -13.46 -4.03
CA GLN A 73 22.70 -14.26 -5.24
C GLN A 73 22.00 -13.40 -6.30
N GLU A 74 22.58 -13.36 -7.50
CA GLU A 74 22.02 -12.64 -8.65
C GLU A 74 21.02 -13.54 -9.40
N THR A 75 19.85 -12.99 -9.69
CA THR A 75 18.82 -13.62 -10.54
C THR A 75 18.64 -12.71 -11.77
N PRO A 76 19.11 -13.14 -12.95
CA PRO A 76 18.86 -12.41 -14.20
C PRO A 76 17.36 -12.34 -14.52
N LEU A 77 16.96 -11.32 -15.27
CA LEU A 77 15.60 -11.24 -15.80
C LEU A 77 15.37 -12.33 -16.86
N ASN A 78 14.14 -12.84 -16.89
CA ASN A 78 13.71 -13.82 -17.89
C ASN A 78 13.36 -13.16 -19.23
N ALA A 79 13.26 -13.97 -20.28
CA ALA A 79 12.86 -13.49 -21.60
C ALA A 79 11.51 -12.76 -21.62
N SER A 80 10.57 -13.16 -20.75
CA SER A 80 9.22 -12.58 -20.64
C SER A 80 9.15 -11.36 -19.72
N ASP A 81 10.22 -11.03 -18.98
CA ASP A 81 10.26 -9.85 -18.13
C ASP A 81 10.50 -8.60 -19.00
N GLU A 82 10.05 -7.44 -18.51
CA GLU A 82 10.17 -6.18 -19.22
C GLU A 82 10.87 -5.13 -18.36
N VAL A 83 11.67 -4.27 -18.99
CA VAL A 83 12.28 -3.11 -18.34
C VAL A 83 11.97 -1.87 -19.16
N THR A 84 11.45 -0.84 -18.52
CA THR A 84 11.12 0.45 -19.17
C THR A 84 11.61 1.60 -18.31
N ALA A 85 12.01 2.71 -18.93
CA ALA A 85 12.45 3.92 -18.25
C ALA A 85 11.57 5.10 -18.62
N SER A 86 11.30 5.99 -17.66
CA SER A 86 10.60 7.25 -17.87
C SER A 86 11.08 8.27 -16.84
N GLY A 87 11.81 9.29 -17.29
CA GLY A 87 12.41 10.29 -16.41
C GLY A 87 13.35 9.64 -15.39
N LYS A 88 13.08 9.85 -14.12
CA LYS A 88 13.86 9.27 -13.01
C LYS A 88 13.46 7.84 -12.65
N ASN A 89 12.45 7.27 -13.29
CA ASN A 89 11.92 5.97 -12.90
C ASN A 89 12.23 4.89 -13.93
N VAL A 90 12.66 3.74 -13.42
CA VAL A 90 12.72 2.48 -14.16
C VAL A 90 11.70 1.52 -13.59
N LYS A 91 10.87 0.94 -14.45
CA LYS A 91 9.93 -0.13 -14.09
C LYS A 91 10.46 -1.46 -14.60
N ILE A 92 10.48 -2.44 -13.71
CA ILE A 92 10.84 -3.82 -14.00
C ILE A 92 9.59 -4.65 -13.79
N LYS A 93 9.00 -5.17 -14.88
CA LYS A 93 7.83 -6.02 -14.83
C LYS A 93 8.27 -7.48 -14.93
N LEU A 94 7.88 -8.28 -13.95
CA LEU A 94 8.25 -9.67 -13.81
C LEU A 94 7.08 -10.57 -14.22
N ALA A 95 7.22 -11.32 -15.29
CA ALA A 95 6.20 -12.25 -15.78
C ALA A 95 5.82 -13.34 -14.74
N GLY A 96 6.75 -13.68 -13.84
CA GLY A 96 6.53 -14.61 -12.72
C GLY A 96 5.85 -14.00 -11.49
N GLY A 97 5.52 -12.71 -11.53
CA GLY A 97 4.91 -11.99 -10.42
C GLY A 97 5.83 -11.75 -9.23
N TYR A 98 5.22 -11.37 -8.11
CA TYR A 98 5.93 -11.06 -6.87
C TYR A 98 6.76 -12.24 -6.36
N LYS A 99 8.01 -11.93 -6.04
CA LYS A 99 8.91 -12.76 -5.23
C LYS A 99 9.68 -11.85 -4.29
N TYR A 100 10.10 -12.38 -3.16
CA TYR A 100 11.00 -11.65 -2.28
C TYR A 100 12.37 -11.52 -2.93
N TYR A 101 12.85 -10.27 -3.04
CA TYR A 101 14.22 -9.94 -3.40
C TYR A 101 14.79 -8.94 -2.38
N SER A 102 16.01 -9.15 -1.95
CA SER A 102 16.69 -8.27 -1.00
C SER A 102 17.25 -7.01 -1.66
N GLY A 103 17.32 -6.96 -3.00
CA GLY A 103 17.83 -5.82 -3.75
C GLY A 103 17.82 -6.05 -5.25
N LEU A 104 18.47 -5.15 -5.96
CA LEU A 104 18.63 -5.20 -7.42
C LEU A 104 19.91 -4.52 -7.85
N LYS A 105 20.35 -4.79 -9.08
CA LYS A 105 21.56 -4.20 -9.65
C LYS A 105 21.35 -3.91 -11.13
N PHE A 106 21.76 -2.74 -11.56
CA PHE A 106 21.98 -2.40 -12.96
C PHE A 106 23.48 -2.49 -13.22
N LYS A 107 23.92 -3.46 -14.01
CA LYS A 107 25.33 -3.62 -14.37
C LYS A 107 25.82 -2.44 -15.19
N ALA A 108 27.11 -2.20 -15.22
CA ALA A 108 27.74 -1.13 -15.99
C ALA A 108 27.20 -1.11 -17.43
N GLY A 109 26.86 0.08 -17.92
CA GLY A 109 26.29 0.29 -19.25
C GLY A 109 24.81 -0.09 -19.41
N ALA A 110 24.09 -0.50 -18.33
CA ALA A 110 22.66 -0.73 -18.40
C ALA A 110 21.86 0.57 -18.52
N LEU A 111 22.35 1.61 -17.86
CA LEU A 111 21.72 2.93 -17.82
C LEU A 111 22.54 3.94 -18.60
N LYS A 112 21.86 4.90 -19.19
CA LYS A 112 22.43 6.06 -19.89
C LYS A 112 21.77 7.33 -19.33
N SER A 113 22.50 8.43 -19.32
CA SER A 113 21.97 9.77 -19.11
C SER A 113 21.09 10.21 -20.28
N ALA A 114 20.46 11.37 -20.16
CA ALA A 114 19.62 11.94 -21.22
C ALA A 114 20.40 12.25 -22.51
N ASP A 115 21.70 12.51 -22.41
CA ASP A 115 22.61 12.74 -23.56
C ASP A 115 23.23 11.45 -24.12
N GLY A 116 22.86 10.29 -23.58
CA GLY A 116 23.32 8.97 -24.02
C GLY A 116 24.60 8.47 -23.35
N THR A 117 25.18 9.19 -22.41
CA THR A 117 26.39 8.74 -21.67
C THR A 117 26.09 7.54 -20.79
N PRO A 118 26.74 6.37 -20.98
CA PRO A 118 26.45 5.18 -20.20
C PRO A 118 27.06 5.23 -18.80
N THR A 119 26.48 4.45 -17.87
CA THR A 119 27.12 4.19 -16.58
C THR A 119 28.38 3.33 -16.77
N THR A 120 29.46 3.70 -16.08
CA THR A 120 30.74 2.98 -16.14
C THR A 120 30.93 1.96 -15.02
N SER A 121 30.02 1.94 -14.06
CA SER A 121 30.00 1.01 -12.91
C SER A 121 28.59 0.53 -12.64
N ASP A 122 28.49 -0.55 -11.88
CA ASP A 122 27.22 -1.07 -11.39
C ASP A 122 26.50 -0.04 -10.51
N VAL A 123 25.18 0.03 -10.65
CA VAL A 123 24.28 0.83 -9.79
C VAL A 123 23.45 -0.14 -8.96
N VAL A 124 23.64 -0.12 -7.63
CA VAL A 124 23.09 -1.14 -6.73
C VAL A 124 22.03 -0.56 -5.81
N GLY A 125 20.88 -1.23 -5.73
CA GLY A 125 19.83 -1.00 -4.75
C GLY A 125 19.82 -2.15 -3.74
N TYR A 126 20.01 -1.81 -2.46
CA TYR A 126 20.14 -2.80 -1.38
C TYR A 126 18.83 -3.24 -0.74
N SER A 127 17.71 -2.71 -1.20
CA SER A 127 16.39 -3.13 -0.72
C SER A 127 15.33 -2.89 -1.79
N ILE A 128 14.32 -3.75 -1.84
CA ILE A 128 13.08 -3.52 -2.58
C ILE A 128 11.94 -3.55 -1.57
N SER A 129 11.39 -2.39 -1.27
CA SER A 129 10.34 -2.25 -0.28
C SER A 129 8.98 -2.70 -0.82
N LEU A 130 8.11 -3.15 0.08
CA LEU A 130 6.71 -3.41 -0.20
C LEU A 130 5.88 -2.56 0.76
N ASP A 131 5.21 -1.53 0.24
CA ASP A 131 4.25 -0.70 0.99
C ASP A 131 2.92 -1.45 1.10
N LYS A 132 2.91 -2.52 1.92
CA LYS A 132 1.73 -3.33 2.20
C LYS A 132 1.18 -2.98 3.56
N GLY A 133 -0.11 -2.69 3.62
CA GLY A 133 -0.72 -2.36 4.91
C GLY A 133 -2.21 -2.16 4.86
N ILE A 134 -2.84 -2.31 6.03
CA ILE A 134 -4.24 -1.98 6.24
C ILE A 134 -4.30 -0.52 6.67
N THR A 135 -5.20 0.25 6.07
CA THR A 135 -5.42 1.67 6.37
C THR A 135 -6.68 1.90 7.20
N SER A 136 -7.72 1.07 7.03
CA SER A 136 -8.94 1.16 7.81
C SER A 136 -9.69 -0.16 7.91
N LEU A 137 -10.50 -0.25 8.96
CA LEU A 137 -11.41 -1.36 9.21
C LEU A 137 -12.83 -0.82 9.35
N SER A 138 -13.81 -1.53 8.81
CA SER A 138 -15.21 -1.20 8.98
C SER A 138 -16.08 -2.45 9.10
N VAL A 139 -17.24 -2.29 9.70
CA VAL A 139 -18.23 -3.35 9.88
C VAL A 139 -19.62 -2.72 9.91
N ALA A 140 -20.62 -3.43 9.41
CA ALA A 140 -22.00 -2.93 9.39
C ALA A 140 -22.57 -2.72 10.81
N ASP A 141 -22.21 -3.58 11.75
CA ASP A 141 -22.64 -3.49 13.14
C ASP A 141 -21.47 -3.87 14.07
N LYS A 142 -21.08 -2.92 14.91
CA LYS A 142 -20.01 -3.09 15.89
C LYS A 142 -20.44 -3.89 17.14
N ASN A 143 -21.75 -4.11 17.32
CA ASN A 143 -22.27 -4.80 18.48
C ASN A 143 -22.34 -6.31 18.23
N VAL A 144 -21.86 -7.07 19.15
CA VAL A 144 -21.88 -8.53 19.16
C VAL A 144 -22.76 -8.99 20.32
N PRO A 145 -23.77 -9.84 20.09
CA PRO A 145 -24.59 -10.38 21.18
C PRO A 145 -23.75 -11.26 22.13
N ALA A 146 -24.21 -11.44 23.36
CA ALA A 146 -23.54 -12.32 24.33
C ALA A 146 -23.34 -13.75 23.80
N ALA A 147 -24.32 -14.28 23.04
CA ALA A 147 -24.22 -15.59 22.40
C ALA A 147 -23.11 -15.72 21.35
N GLY A 148 -22.43 -14.61 21.03
CA GLY A 148 -21.45 -14.55 19.97
C GLY A 148 -22.07 -14.46 18.58
N LYS A 149 -21.28 -14.19 17.59
CA LYS A 149 -21.65 -14.24 16.15
C LYS A 149 -20.42 -14.27 15.25
N THR A 150 -20.64 -14.63 14.00
CA THR A 150 -19.67 -14.39 12.95
C THR A 150 -19.75 -12.93 12.49
N VAL A 151 -18.60 -12.25 12.45
CA VAL A 151 -18.46 -10.86 12.00
C VAL A 151 -17.54 -10.81 10.79
N ASN A 152 -18.00 -10.18 9.71
CA ASN A 152 -17.17 -9.91 8.54
C ASN A 152 -16.71 -8.44 8.60
N VAL A 153 -15.43 -8.25 8.87
CA VAL A 153 -14.80 -6.92 8.92
C VAL A 153 -14.28 -6.59 7.53
N GLN A 154 -14.76 -5.49 6.95
CA GLN A 154 -14.25 -4.96 5.69
C GLN A 154 -12.92 -4.26 5.93
N VAL A 155 -11.98 -4.48 5.02
CA VAL A 155 -10.62 -3.97 5.10
C VAL A 155 -10.34 -3.09 3.90
N THR A 156 -9.78 -1.92 4.15
CA THR A 156 -9.17 -1.09 3.11
C THR A 156 -7.67 -0.98 3.37
N GLY A 157 -6.87 -0.97 2.32
CA GLY A 157 -5.41 -0.94 2.47
C GLY A 157 -4.67 -0.73 1.17
N LYS A 158 -3.41 -1.16 1.16
CA LYS A 158 -2.51 -1.10 0.01
C LYS A 158 -1.84 -2.44 -0.19
N ASN A 159 -1.71 -2.86 -1.44
CA ASN A 159 -1.00 -4.08 -1.85
C ASN A 159 -1.44 -5.32 -1.06
N LEU A 160 -2.75 -5.44 -0.79
CA LEU A 160 -3.30 -6.48 0.08
C LEU A 160 -3.25 -7.87 -0.55
N ASP A 161 -3.29 -7.97 -1.88
CA ASP A 161 -3.44 -9.18 -2.67
C ASP A 161 -2.12 -9.90 -3.02
N PHE A 162 -0.97 -9.30 -2.68
CA PHE A 162 0.33 -9.93 -2.90
C PHE A 162 1.31 -9.66 -1.75
N GLY A 163 2.46 -10.32 -1.80
CA GLY A 163 3.47 -10.26 -0.73
C GLY A 163 3.10 -11.10 0.50
N GLU A 164 3.96 -11.06 1.51
CA GLU A 164 3.77 -11.81 2.74
C GLU A 164 2.45 -11.45 3.45
N PRO A 165 1.75 -12.44 4.05
CA PRO A 165 0.54 -12.19 4.81
C PRO A 165 0.76 -11.21 5.95
N ILE A 166 -0.22 -10.33 6.19
CA ILE A 166 -0.20 -9.46 7.37
C ILE A 166 -0.57 -10.30 8.59
N ASN A 167 0.34 -10.40 9.55
CA ASN A 167 0.11 -11.16 10.79
C ASN A 167 -0.82 -10.37 11.73
N LEU A 168 -2.07 -10.83 11.82
CA LEU A 168 -3.13 -10.22 12.60
C LEU A 168 -3.47 -11.05 13.84
N LYS A 169 -3.86 -10.37 14.91
CA LYS A 169 -4.35 -10.98 16.16
C LYS A 169 -5.53 -10.18 16.69
N VAL A 170 -6.46 -10.88 17.34
CA VAL A 170 -7.59 -10.27 18.05
C VAL A 170 -7.25 -10.17 19.54
N TYR A 171 -7.49 -9.01 20.11
CA TYR A 171 -7.30 -8.72 21.53
C TYR A 171 -8.63 -8.37 22.20
N ALA A 172 -8.85 -8.89 23.40
CA ALA A 172 -9.89 -8.47 24.32
C ALA A 172 -9.24 -7.60 25.39
N GLY A 173 -9.45 -6.28 25.30
CA GLY A 173 -8.67 -5.32 26.10
C GLY A 173 -7.17 -5.44 25.81
N SER A 174 -6.37 -5.79 26.82
CA SER A 174 -4.93 -6.04 26.69
C SER A 174 -4.57 -7.50 26.40
N THR A 175 -5.53 -8.42 26.49
CA THR A 175 -5.28 -9.87 26.39
C THR A 175 -5.46 -10.36 24.96
N LYS A 176 -4.45 -11.07 24.45
CA LYS A 176 -4.53 -11.77 23.15
C LYS A 176 -5.53 -12.92 23.26
N THR A 177 -6.44 -13.01 22.29
CA THR A 177 -7.43 -14.09 22.21
C THR A 177 -6.97 -15.21 21.28
N ASN A 178 -7.73 -16.32 21.27
CA ASN A 178 -7.57 -17.41 20.29
C ASN A 178 -8.46 -17.20 19.04
N ILE A 179 -9.14 -16.06 18.92
CA ILE A 179 -9.95 -15.75 17.75
C ILE A 179 -9.01 -15.54 16.55
N GLU A 180 -9.22 -16.34 15.50
CA GLU A 180 -8.43 -16.22 14.27
C GLU A 180 -8.81 -14.92 13.53
N ALA A 181 -7.79 -14.20 13.06
CA ALA A 181 -7.95 -13.03 12.21
C ALA A 181 -7.08 -13.23 10.97
N LYS A 182 -7.68 -13.66 9.88
CA LYS A 182 -7.01 -13.85 8.59
C LYS A 182 -7.61 -12.89 7.57
N LEU A 183 -6.76 -12.04 6.98
CA LEU A 183 -7.14 -11.19 5.86
C LEU A 183 -7.26 -12.05 4.58
N VAL A 184 -8.40 -11.94 3.93
CA VAL A 184 -8.64 -12.44 2.57
C VAL A 184 -8.80 -11.22 1.67
N ALA A 185 -7.79 -10.94 0.85
CA ALA A 185 -7.84 -9.82 -0.09
C ALA A 185 -8.83 -10.13 -1.21
N THR A 186 -9.64 -9.16 -1.58
CA THR A 186 -10.54 -9.19 -2.75
C THR A 186 -9.99 -8.35 -3.90
N SER A 187 -9.08 -7.44 -3.60
CA SER A 187 -8.31 -6.64 -4.55
C SER A 187 -7.03 -6.13 -3.90
N ASN A 188 -6.25 -5.36 -4.65
CA ASN A 188 -5.06 -4.67 -4.16
C ASN A 188 -5.36 -3.74 -2.96
N THR A 189 -6.56 -3.17 -2.88
CA THR A 189 -6.93 -2.17 -1.87
C THR A 189 -8.03 -2.61 -0.92
N THR A 190 -8.68 -3.72 -1.17
CA THR A 190 -9.81 -4.19 -0.36
C THR A 190 -9.67 -5.65 0.05
N GLY A 191 -10.28 -6.01 1.15
CA GLY A 191 -10.33 -7.38 1.65
C GLY A 191 -11.34 -7.54 2.78
N THR A 192 -11.40 -8.74 3.34
CA THR A 192 -12.29 -9.10 4.43
C THR A 192 -11.56 -9.92 5.47
N ILE A 193 -11.84 -9.67 6.75
CA ILE A 193 -11.43 -10.51 7.87
C ILE A 193 -12.70 -11.13 8.48
N LYS A 194 -12.80 -12.45 8.46
CA LYS A 194 -13.90 -13.18 9.11
C LYS A 194 -13.49 -13.50 10.53
N LEU A 195 -14.26 -13.00 11.50
CA LEU A 195 -14.09 -13.30 12.94
C LEU A 195 -15.24 -14.15 13.42
N VAL A 196 -14.96 -15.24 14.11
CA VAL A 196 -15.94 -16.05 14.83
C VAL A 196 -15.80 -15.70 16.29
N ILE A 197 -16.68 -14.83 16.77
CA ILE A 197 -16.69 -14.39 18.18
C ILE A 197 -17.50 -15.41 18.98
N PRO A 198 -16.89 -16.06 19.98
CA PRO A 198 -17.58 -17.08 20.82
C PRO A 198 -18.59 -16.44 21.76
N GLU A 199 -19.37 -17.28 22.45
CA GLU A 199 -20.24 -16.84 23.55
C GLU A 199 -19.44 -16.13 24.65
N ASN A 200 -19.96 -15.01 25.12
CA ASN A 200 -19.50 -14.35 26.35
C ASN A 200 -20.34 -14.86 27.56
N THR A 201 -19.73 -15.66 28.41
CA THR A 201 -20.39 -16.21 29.59
C THR A 201 -20.32 -15.26 30.79
N SER A 202 -19.52 -14.18 30.70
CA SER A 202 -19.44 -13.14 31.73
C SER A 202 -20.60 -12.17 31.67
N THR A 203 -20.94 -11.54 32.79
CA THR A 203 -21.88 -10.40 32.80
C THR A 203 -21.29 -9.12 32.26
N ASP A 204 -19.96 -9.03 32.14
CA ASP A 204 -19.27 -7.85 31.64
C ASP A 204 -19.19 -7.85 30.09
N SER A 205 -19.26 -6.67 29.52
CA SER A 205 -19.02 -6.52 28.08
C SER A 205 -17.54 -6.69 27.74
N ILE A 206 -17.26 -7.23 26.55
CA ILE A 206 -15.90 -7.41 26.04
C ILE A 206 -15.70 -6.51 24.81
N THR A 207 -14.62 -5.72 24.82
CA THR A 207 -14.19 -4.93 23.66
C THR A 207 -13.05 -5.63 22.95
N TYR A 208 -13.26 -5.92 21.66
CA TYR A 208 -12.26 -6.54 20.80
C TYR A 208 -11.62 -5.52 19.88
N LYS A 209 -10.31 -5.66 19.69
CA LYS A 209 -9.51 -4.91 18.69
C LYS A 209 -8.73 -5.88 17.81
N ILE A 210 -8.49 -5.49 16.56
CA ILE A 210 -7.60 -6.19 15.65
C ILE A 210 -6.27 -5.47 15.67
N LYS A 211 -5.20 -6.22 15.96
CA LYS A 211 -3.83 -5.71 15.98
C LYS A 211 -2.97 -6.42 14.95
N LYS A 212 -2.01 -5.71 14.37
CA LYS A 212 -0.98 -6.26 13.50
C LYS A 212 0.35 -6.35 14.22
N GLN A 213 1.16 -7.29 13.81
CA GLN A 213 2.54 -7.41 14.29
C GLN A 213 3.36 -6.19 13.81
N LYS A 214 4.13 -5.61 14.71
CA LYS A 214 5.01 -4.48 14.44
C LYS A 214 6.38 -4.96 13.98
N GLY A 215 6.63 -4.89 12.68
CA GLY A 215 7.90 -5.36 12.09
C GLY A 215 8.16 -6.83 12.42
N TYR A 216 9.40 -7.17 12.74
CA TYR A 216 9.83 -8.53 13.13
C TYR A 216 9.83 -8.73 14.66
N THR A 217 9.13 -7.88 15.41
CA THR A 217 9.04 -7.96 16.87
C THR A 217 7.85 -8.81 17.32
N PHE A 218 7.82 -9.22 18.60
CA PHE A 218 6.64 -9.87 19.19
C PHE A 218 5.59 -8.86 19.67
N SER A 219 5.76 -7.57 19.38
CA SER A 219 4.80 -6.53 19.73
C SER A 219 3.74 -6.38 18.65
N TYR A 220 2.55 -5.93 19.08
CA TYR A 220 1.40 -5.72 18.21
C TYR A 220 0.86 -4.31 18.42
N GLU A 221 0.44 -3.66 17.36
CA GLU A 221 -0.17 -2.33 17.36
C GLU A 221 -1.58 -2.40 16.75
N ASP A 222 -2.46 -1.48 17.14
CA ASP A 222 -3.80 -1.40 16.58
C ASP A 222 -3.71 -1.20 15.06
N VAL A 223 -4.45 -1.99 14.29
CA VAL A 223 -4.55 -1.84 12.83
C VAL A 223 -5.24 -0.53 12.50
N ASP A 224 -6.32 -0.24 13.24
CA ASP A 224 -7.12 0.97 13.16
C ASP A 224 -7.54 1.32 14.59
N ALA A 225 -7.01 2.42 15.12
CA ALA A 225 -7.26 2.84 16.50
C ALA A 225 -8.75 3.15 16.76
N SER A 226 -9.49 3.56 15.72
CA SER A 226 -10.92 3.89 15.79
C SER A 226 -11.84 2.68 15.73
N PHE A 227 -11.28 1.50 15.36
CA PHE A 227 -12.05 0.26 15.21
C PHE A 227 -12.10 -0.54 16.51
N SER A 228 -13.30 -0.93 16.91
CA SER A 228 -13.54 -1.92 17.95
C SER A 228 -14.88 -2.63 17.72
N LEU A 229 -14.98 -3.86 18.20
CA LEU A 229 -16.24 -4.59 18.35
C LEU A 229 -16.56 -4.68 19.84
N VAL A 230 -17.83 -4.50 20.21
CA VAL A 230 -18.28 -4.60 21.60
C VAL A 230 -19.25 -5.77 21.71
N GLN A 231 -18.85 -6.80 22.46
CA GLN A 231 -19.72 -7.92 22.79
C GLN A 231 -20.45 -7.65 24.10
N ALA A 232 -21.76 -7.82 24.09
CA ALA A 232 -22.57 -7.71 25.31
C ALA A 232 -22.18 -8.78 26.33
N GLY A 233 -22.31 -8.43 27.60
CA GLY A 233 -22.28 -9.42 28.68
C GLY A 233 -23.54 -10.31 28.67
N LYS A 234 -23.45 -11.50 29.21
CA LYS A 234 -24.59 -12.39 29.41
C LYS A 234 -25.53 -11.73 30.43
N SER A 235 -26.77 -11.43 30.00
CA SER A 235 -27.78 -10.98 30.95
C SER A 235 -27.91 -12.02 32.08
N GLY A 236 -27.67 -11.59 33.29
CA GLY A 236 -27.92 -12.48 34.43
C GLY A 236 -29.36 -12.97 34.35
N SER A 237 -29.55 -14.28 34.28
CA SER A 237 -30.88 -14.86 34.54
C SER A 237 -31.23 -14.45 35.95
N SER A 238 -31.99 -13.36 36.10
CA SER A 238 -32.74 -13.17 37.32
C SER A 238 -33.73 -14.33 37.34
N THR A 239 -33.40 -15.38 38.06
CA THR A 239 -34.39 -16.37 38.50
C THR A 239 -35.53 -15.54 39.08
N PRO A 240 -36.76 -15.62 38.52
CA PRO A 240 -37.86 -14.91 39.15
C PRO A 240 -37.91 -15.38 40.61
N GLY A 241 -37.54 -14.49 41.52
CA GLY A 241 -37.75 -14.76 42.93
C GLY A 241 -39.23 -15.06 43.11
N THR A 242 -39.53 -16.31 43.55
CA THR A 242 -40.87 -16.69 43.98
C THR A 242 -41.28 -15.72 45.06
N GLY A 243 -42.05 -14.70 44.75
CA GLY A 243 -42.60 -13.83 45.77
C GLY A 243 -42.95 -12.39 45.40
N VAL A 244 -42.90 -11.99 44.15
CA VAL A 244 -43.46 -10.68 43.74
C VAL A 244 -44.66 -10.92 42.92
N THR A 245 -45.83 -10.72 43.52
CA THR A 245 -47.10 -10.62 42.81
C THR A 245 -46.96 -9.54 41.73
N PRO A 246 -47.33 -9.79 40.45
CA PRO A 246 -47.28 -8.75 39.44
C PRO A 246 -48.17 -7.59 39.88
N VAL A 247 -47.60 -6.43 40.14
CA VAL A 247 -48.38 -5.19 40.25
C VAL A 247 -48.90 -4.91 38.85
N ALA A 248 -50.24 -4.87 38.71
CA ALA A 248 -50.89 -4.51 37.45
C ALA A 248 -50.28 -3.19 36.97
N PRO A 249 -50.02 -3.07 35.67
CA PRO A 249 -49.42 -1.85 35.12
C PRO A 249 -50.38 -0.68 35.44
N THR A 250 -49.87 0.33 36.14
CA THR A 250 -50.59 1.56 36.40
C THR A 250 -50.83 2.24 35.05
N GLU A 251 -52.12 2.43 34.72
CA GLU A 251 -52.50 3.09 33.49
C GLU A 251 -51.87 4.50 33.47
N VAL A 252 -50.99 4.75 32.50
CA VAL A 252 -50.41 6.08 32.30
C VAL A 252 -51.46 6.91 31.58
N LYS A 253 -52.16 7.78 32.28
CA LYS A 253 -53.03 8.79 31.68
C LYS A 253 -52.21 9.95 31.14
N VAL A 254 -52.14 10.07 29.86
CA VAL A 254 -51.59 11.28 29.23
C VAL A 254 -52.64 12.37 29.33
N ASN A 255 -52.45 13.34 30.23
CA ASN A 255 -53.43 14.40 30.52
C ASN A 255 -53.37 15.56 29.51
N SER A 256 -52.32 15.71 28.76
CA SER A 256 -52.24 16.70 27.67
C SER A 256 -51.08 16.36 26.70
N VAL A 257 -51.30 16.64 25.44
CA VAL A 257 -50.23 16.73 24.42
C VAL A 257 -50.25 18.15 23.90
N SER A 258 -49.19 18.91 24.14
CA SER A 258 -49.03 20.25 23.56
C SER A 258 -48.16 20.12 22.30
N TYR A 259 -48.64 20.70 21.21
CA TYR A 259 -47.84 20.83 19.98
C TYR A 259 -47.19 22.21 20.01
N ASP A 260 -45.90 22.27 19.81
CA ASP A 260 -45.22 23.50 19.52
C ASP A 260 -45.47 23.90 18.05
N LYS A 261 -46.21 24.97 17.85
CA LYS A 261 -46.58 25.48 16.53
C LYS A 261 -45.53 26.44 15.94
N THR A 262 -44.30 26.32 16.33
CA THR A 262 -43.24 27.28 15.92
C THR A 262 -42.67 27.02 14.54
N SER A 263 -43.04 25.93 13.86
CA SER A 263 -42.65 25.69 12.47
C SER A 263 -43.86 25.76 11.55
N LEU A 264 -43.99 26.85 10.81
CA LEU A 264 -44.88 26.98 9.68
C LEU A 264 -44.22 26.43 8.44
N ASP A 265 -44.97 25.75 7.57
CA ASP A 265 -44.46 25.40 6.26
C ASP A 265 -44.20 26.64 5.40
N SER A 266 -43.57 26.47 4.26
CA SER A 266 -43.21 27.56 3.34
C SER A 266 -44.43 28.27 2.75
N ASN A 267 -45.66 27.77 2.96
CA ASN A 267 -46.90 28.32 2.48
C ASN A 267 -47.70 29.02 3.59
N GLY A 268 -47.21 29.03 4.85
CA GLY A 268 -47.88 29.69 5.96
C GLY A 268 -49.12 28.97 6.49
N GLU A 269 -49.35 27.73 6.13
CA GLU A 269 -50.45 26.91 6.65
C GLU A 269 -50.00 26.14 7.91
N GLN A 270 -50.96 26.01 8.88
CA GLN A 270 -50.70 25.33 10.17
C GLN A 270 -51.13 23.87 10.09
#